data_bb1f23f0736c3989c9a1e47370b56630
#
_entry.id   bb1f23f0736c3989c9a1e47370b56630
#
_cell.length_a   1.000
_cell.length_b   1.000
_cell.length_c   1.000
_cell.angle_alpha   90.00
_cell.angle_beta   90.00
_cell.angle_gamma   90.00
#
_symmetry.space_group_name_H-M   'P 1'
#
loop_
_entity.id
_entity.type
_entity.pdbx_description
1 polymer ?
#
loop_
_entity_poly.entity_id
_entity_poly.type
_entity_poly.pdbx_seq_one_letter_code
_entity_poly.pdbx_strand_id
1 'polypeptide(L)'
;MTEKNKSNSCDCNCLDEKIVDSSRREFIRKASVITLIGGSTFFIEACGGSSPTSSDNDDTGSGDTGGGDTGGGDTGGGDTGGGTGDSGYNYNAGTKTITIDTSKIYQSLQNPGNGVALSSSNTFDSRGIIVLRISEGIVRALSRNCTHAGFTVNYDSSNNTLPCSLQGGGHGSVFNSNGNVISGPASMSLTSYSASVSGSIITITQS
;
A
#
# COMPACT_ATOMS: atom_id res chain seq x y z
N MET A 1 -52.91 -57.76 4.70
CA MET A 1 -52.60 -56.68 3.76
C MET A 1 -51.35 -56.05 4.22
N THR A 2 -50.25 -56.36 3.56
CA THR A 2 -48.89 -56.02 3.94
C THR A 2 -48.34 -55.02 2.88
N GLU A 3 -48.19 -53.78 3.25
CA GLU A 3 -47.52 -52.81 2.39
C GLU A 3 -46.03 -52.78 2.69
N LYS A 4 -45.27 -53.06 1.65
CA LYS A 4 -43.81 -53.01 1.63
C LYS A 4 -43.34 -51.56 1.46
N ASN A 5 -42.60 -51.08 2.43
CA ASN A 5 -41.91 -49.80 2.36
C ASN A 5 -40.65 -49.96 1.51
N LYS A 6 -40.58 -49.17 0.43
CA LYS A 6 -39.50 -49.17 -0.56
C LYS A 6 -38.50 -48.09 -0.17
N SER A 7 -37.36 -48.47 0.32
CA SER A 7 -36.23 -47.58 0.62
C SER A 7 -35.60 -47.08 -0.69
N ASN A 8 -35.66 -45.79 -0.91
CA ASN A 8 -34.90 -45.13 -1.98
C ASN A 8 -33.48 -44.91 -1.52
N SER A 9 -32.61 -45.70 -2.09
CA SER A 9 -31.16 -45.48 -2.03
C SER A 9 -30.82 -44.30 -2.96
N CYS A 10 -30.31 -43.23 -2.39
CA CYS A 10 -29.69 -42.13 -3.16
C CYS A 10 -28.25 -42.52 -3.44
N ASP A 11 -28.00 -42.99 -4.66
CA ASP A 11 -26.65 -43.09 -5.21
C ASP A 11 -26.12 -41.70 -5.48
N CYS A 12 -25.29 -41.22 -4.59
CA CYS A 12 -24.44 -40.03 -4.85
C CYS A 12 -23.23 -40.51 -5.63
N ASN A 13 -23.31 -40.37 -6.95
CA ASN A 13 -22.18 -40.54 -7.84
C ASN A 13 -21.29 -39.32 -7.69
N CYS A 14 -20.31 -39.39 -6.78
CA CYS A 14 -19.23 -38.41 -6.69
C CYS A 14 -18.32 -38.59 -7.88
N LEU A 15 -18.56 -37.80 -8.92
CA LEU A 15 -17.59 -37.59 -9.98
C LEU A 15 -16.40 -36.84 -9.39
N ASP A 16 -15.30 -37.52 -9.38
CA ASP A 16 -13.95 -37.12 -9.03
C ASP A 16 -13.51 -36.00 -9.99
N GLU A 17 -13.79 -34.76 -9.66
CA GLU A 17 -13.16 -33.61 -10.34
C GLU A 17 -11.79 -33.34 -9.74
N LYS A 18 -10.86 -34.07 -10.30
CA LYS A 18 -9.44 -33.81 -10.21
C LYS A 18 -9.13 -32.49 -10.93
N ILE A 19 -9.43 -31.35 -10.30
CA ILE A 19 -9.04 -30.04 -10.78
C ILE A 19 -7.56 -29.85 -10.49
N VAL A 20 -6.84 -30.00 -11.54
CA VAL A 20 -5.43 -29.90 -11.76
C VAL A 20 -4.90 -28.55 -11.27
N ASP A 21 -4.19 -28.59 -10.16
CA ASP A 21 -3.24 -27.54 -9.76
C ASP A 21 -1.95 -27.71 -10.60
N SER A 22 -2.06 -27.42 -11.90
CA SER A 22 -0.98 -27.61 -12.88
C SER A 22 -0.35 -26.29 -13.38
N SER A 23 -0.92 -25.14 -12.99
CA SER A 23 -0.50 -23.86 -13.62
C SER A 23 0.69 -23.18 -12.96
N ARG A 24 1.04 -23.50 -11.71
CA ARG A 24 2.13 -22.82 -10.98
C ARG A 24 3.47 -23.55 -11.05
N ARG A 25 3.48 -24.84 -11.36
CA ARG A 25 4.73 -25.62 -11.45
C ARG A 25 5.34 -25.65 -12.85
N GLU A 26 4.60 -25.32 -13.87
CA GLU A 26 5.09 -25.35 -15.25
C GLU A 26 5.80 -24.07 -15.66
N PHE A 27 5.52 -22.95 -14.98
CA PHE A 27 6.20 -21.68 -15.22
C PHE A 27 7.69 -21.71 -14.83
N ILE A 28 8.05 -22.51 -13.84
CA ILE A 28 9.44 -22.59 -13.33
C ILE A 28 10.32 -23.48 -14.22
N ARG A 29 9.75 -24.38 -15.04
CA ARG A 29 10.54 -25.28 -15.89
C ARG A 29 10.94 -24.69 -17.24
N LYS A 30 10.37 -23.58 -17.67
CA LYS A 30 10.69 -22.94 -18.95
C LYS A 30 11.68 -21.78 -18.87
N ALA A 31 12.17 -21.42 -17.70
CA ALA A 31 13.14 -20.34 -17.51
C ALA A 31 14.61 -20.79 -17.44
N SER A 32 14.93 -22.05 -17.69
CA SER A 32 16.28 -22.58 -17.49
C SER A 32 16.97 -23.12 -18.73
N VAL A 33 16.68 -22.61 -19.92
CA VAL A 33 17.48 -22.95 -21.11
C VAL A 33 17.59 -21.73 -22.02
N ILE A 34 18.41 -20.77 -21.65
CA ILE A 34 19.14 -19.89 -22.57
C ILE A 34 20.25 -19.23 -21.75
N THR A 35 21.42 -19.81 -21.71
CA THR A 35 22.69 -19.09 -21.58
C THR A 35 23.82 -20.11 -21.68
N LEU A 36 24.35 -20.36 -22.85
CA LEU A 36 25.71 -20.76 -23.09
C LEU A 36 25.96 -20.73 -24.57
N ILE A 37 26.39 -19.62 -25.12
CA ILE A 37 27.30 -19.52 -26.26
C ILE A 37 27.68 -18.04 -26.41
N GLY A 38 28.97 -17.74 -26.29
CA GLY A 38 29.49 -16.42 -26.64
C GLY A 38 30.46 -15.87 -25.58
N GLY A 39 31.69 -16.34 -25.60
CA GLY A 39 32.81 -15.79 -24.85
C GLY A 39 33.17 -14.39 -25.33
N SER A 40 33.47 -13.52 -24.40
CA SER A 40 34.39 -12.40 -24.60
C SER A 40 34.89 -11.98 -23.24
N THR A 41 36.15 -12.25 -23.03
CA THR A 41 36.99 -11.80 -21.91
C THR A 41 37.19 -10.29 -22.03
N PHE A 42 36.77 -9.55 -21.03
CA PHE A 42 37.32 -8.22 -20.77
C PHE A 42 37.95 -8.22 -19.39
N PHE A 43 39.27 -8.24 -19.40
CA PHE A 43 40.10 -7.89 -18.27
C PHE A 43 40.02 -6.36 -18.11
N ILE A 44 39.66 -5.88 -16.92
CA ILE A 44 39.99 -4.52 -16.51
C ILE A 44 40.87 -4.62 -15.27
N GLU A 45 42.10 -4.29 -15.53
CA GLU A 45 43.16 -4.22 -14.54
C GLU A 45 42.88 -3.15 -13.50
N ALA A 46 43.19 -3.53 -12.27
CA ALA A 46 43.29 -2.61 -11.14
C ALA A 46 44.57 -1.80 -11.23
N CYS A 47 44.47 -0.51 -10.97
CA CYS A 47 45.57 0.33 -10.47
C CYS A 47 44.90 1.19 -9.39
N GLY A 48 45.22 1.12 -8.14
CA GLY A 48 46.50 1.10 -7.41
C GLY A 48 46.98 2.51 -7.16
N GLY A 49 46.96 2.98 -5.90
CA GLY A 49 47.79 4.10 -5.53
C GLY A 49 47.20 5.03 -4.45
N SER A 50 47.40 4.72 -3.18
CA SER A 50 48.13 5.52 -2.19
C SER A 50 47.58 6.89 -1.75
N SER A 51 47.21 6.97 -0.50
CA SER A 51 47.41 8.14 0.38
C SER A 51 48.90 8.46 0.54
N PRO A 52 49.37 9.59 1.09
CA PRO A 52 48.85 10.33 2.22
C PRO A 52 49.15 11.88 2.24
N THR A 53 48.86 12.47 3.40
CA THR A 53 49.46 13.60 4.12
C THR A 53 48.84 14.97 4.00
N SER A 54 48.36 15.37 5.14
CA SER A 54 48.44 16.65 5.88
C SER A 54 49.05 17.87 5.19
N SER A 55 48.40 19.02 5.29
CA SER A 55 48.92 20.21 5.95
C SER A 55 47.92 21.35 5.91
N ASP A 56 47.88 22.04 7.03
CA ASP A 56 47.22 23.27 7.34
C ASP A 56 47.44 24.39 6.31
N ASN A 57 46.45 25.26 6.12
CA ASN A 57 46.59 26.70 6.40
C ASN A 57 45.31 27.45 6.02
N ASP A 58 44.99 28.39 6.88
CA ASP A 58 44.16 29.59 6.79
C ASP A 58 44.05 30.19 5.38
N ASP A 59 42.88 30.69 4.98
CA ASP A 59 42.62 32.14 4.92
C ASP A 59 41.24 32.44 4.31
N THR A 60 40.63 33.45 4.88
CA THR A 60 39.56 34.33 4.48
C THR A 60 39.23 34.45 2.99
N GLY A 61 37.92 34.46 2.66
CA GLY A 61 37.46 35.03 1.41
C GLY A 61 36.01 34.79 1.07
N SER A 62 35.18 35.79 1.26
CA SER A 62 33.84 35.98 0.67
C SER A 62 33.71 35.50 -0.76
N GLY A 63 32.57 34.91 -1.08
CA GLY A 63 32.20 34.65 -2.46
C GLY A 63 30.92 33.83 -2.59
N ASP A 64 29.83 34.54 -2.53
CA ASP A 64 28.51 34.15 -3.01
C ASP A 64 28.59 33.66 -4.45
N THR A 65 28.05 32.48 -4.74
CA THR A 65 27.30 32.15 -5.99
C THR A 65 26.76 30.75 -5.97
N GLY A 66 25.49 30.65 -6.21
CA GLY A 66 24.62 29.50 -6.32
C GLY A 66 25.16 28.34 -7.15
N GLY A 67 25.00 27.16 -6.59
CA GLY A 67 25.14 25.89 -7.27
C GLY A 67 23.94 25.04 -6.92
N GLY A 68 23.05 24.85 -7.89
CA GLY A 68 21.82 24.11 -7.75
C GLY A 68 22.05 22.65 -7.35
N ASP A 69 21.47 22.29 -6.25
CA ASP A 69 21.41 20.93 -5.75
C ASP A 69 20.21 20.24 -6.42
N THR A 70 20.47 19.37 -7.39
CA THR A 70 19.47 18.47 -7.95
C THR A 70 19.29 17.30 -7.01
N GLY A 71 18.63 17.56 -5.91
CA GLY A 71 18.14 16.54 -4.98
C GLY A 71 16.94 15.83 -5.59
N GLY A 72 17.02 14.50 -5.65
CA GLY A 72 15.98 13.60 -6.14
C GLY A 72 14.63 13.87 -5.51
N GLY A 73 13.62 14.08 -6.36
CA GLY A 73 12.28 14.38 -5.95
C GLY A 73 11.60 13.26 -5.19
N ASP A 74 11.44 13.49 -3.91
CA ASP A 74 10.44 12.84 -3.10
C ASP A 74 9.11 13.52 -3.42
N THR A 75 8.25 12.87 -4.21
CA THR A 75 6.93 13.38 -4.55
C THR A 75 5.96 13.17 -3.38
N GLY A 76 6.31 13.73 -2.23
CA GLY A 76 5.39 14.02 -1.15
C GLY A 76 4.70 15.34 -1.45
N GLY A 77 3.62 15.30 -2.25
CA GLY A 77 2.79 16.47 -2.50
C GLY A 77 2.14 16.95 -1.23
N GLY A 78 2.81 17.85 -0.50
CA GLY A 78 2.21 18.69 0.51
C GLY A 78 1.48 19.82 -0.17
N ASP A 79 0.19 19.70 -0.35
CA ASP A 79 -0.65 20.84 -0.73
C ASP A 79 -1.35 21.36 0.52
N THR A 80 -0.79 22.46 1.04
CA THR A 80 -1.40 23.25 2.10
C THR A 80 -2.45 24.16 1.50
N GLY A 81 -3.68 23.84 1.70
CA GLY A 81 -4.79 24.78 1.84
C GLY A 81 -5.10 25.72 0.68
N GLY A 82 -6.28 25.53 0.06
CA GLY A 82 -7.03 26.63 -0.54
C GLY A 82 -6.54 27.13 -1.90
N GLY A 83 -6.23 26.23 -2.83
CA GLY A 83 -6.09 26.56 -4.24
C GLY A 83 -7.22 25.92 -5.02
N THR A 84 -7.99 26.71 -5.77
CA THR A 84 -8.97 26.27 -6.77
C THR A 84 -8.27 25.63 -7.98
N GLY A 85 -7.31 24.78 -7.74
CA GLY A 85 -6.69 23.91 -8.72
C GLY A 85 -7.40 22.58 -8.68
N ASP A 86 -7.79 22.09 -9.83
CA ASP A 86 -8.51 20.84 -10.05
C ASP A 86 -7.59 19.61 -9.80
N SER A 87 -7.01 19.52 -8.60
CA SER A 87 -6.06 18.47 -8.18
C SER A 87 -6.72 17.11 -7.98
N GLY A 88 -8.06 17.06 -7.98
CA GLY A 88 -8.81 15.84 -7.68
C GLY A 88 -8.83 15.46 -6.20
N TYR A 89 -8.23 16.25 -5.31
CA TYR A 89 -8.25 16.05 -3.87
C TYR A 89 -8.66 17.32 -3.15
N ASN A 90 -9.63 17.21 -2.25
CA ASN A 90 -10.05 18.31 -1.40
C ASN A 90 -10.29 17.83 0.03
N TYR A 91 -9.69 18.52 1.00
CA TYR A 91 -9.98 18.34 2.42
C TYR A 91 -10.58 19.63 2.99
N ASN A 92 -11.82 19.56 3.44
CA ASN A 92 -12.49 20.63 4.15
C ASN A 92 -12.38 20.39 5.65
N ALA A 93 -11.53 21.17 6.33
CA ALA A 93 -11.30 21.03 7.77
C ALA A 93 -12.52 21.45 8.61
N GLY A 94 -13.35 22.38 8.10
CA GLY A 94 -14.54 22.86 8.80
C GLY A 94 -15.64 21.81 8.86
N THR A 95 -15.86 21.08 7.78
CA THR A 95 -16.85 19.99 7.72
C THR A 95 -16.23 18.61 7.97
N LYS A 96 -14.91 18.56 8.15
CA LYS A 96 -14.15 17.30 8.27
C LYS A 96 -14.51 16.31 7.16
N THR A 97 -14.52 16.82 5.93
CA THR A 97 -14.88 16.07 4.74
C THR A 97 -13.69 16.02 3.78
N ILE A 98 -13.39 14.83 3.29
CA ILE A 98 -12.40 14.59 2.24
C ILE A 98 -13.16 14.17 0.98
N THR A 99 -12.83 14.79 -0.15
CA THR A 99 -13.34 14.43 -1.46
C THR A 99 -12.18 14.06 -2.37
N ILE A 100 -12.26 12.91 -3.04
CA ILE A 100 -11.24 12.40 -3.93
C ILE A 100 -11.87 12.09 -5.28
N ASP A 101 -11.40 12.74 -6.35
CA ASP A 101 -11.73 12.38 -7.72
C ASP A 101 -10.68 11.38 -8.24
N THR A 102 -11.04 10.12 -8.24
CA THR A 102 -10.16 9.02 -8.64
C THR A 102 -9.84 9.00 -10.14
N SER A 103 -10.53 9.82 -10.95
CA SER A 103 -10.15 10.02 -12.36
C SER A 103 -8.90 10.90 -12.51
N LYS A 104 -8.58 11.70 -11.49
CA LYS A 104 -7.48 12.66 -11.49
C LYS A 104 -6.32 12.24 -10.59
N ILE A 105 -6.64 11.75 -9.38
CA ILE A 105 -5.64 11.34 -8.39
C ILE A 105 -6.04 9.97 -7.80
N TYR A 106 -5.06 9.19 -7.34
CA TYR A 106 -5.27 7.86 -6.75
C TYR A 106 -6.10 6.92 -7.65
N GLN A 107 -5.78 6.89 -8.93
CA GLN A 107 -6.49 6.10 -9.95
C GLN A 107 -6.58 4.60 -9.61
N SER A 108 -5.66 4.09 -8.80
CA SER A 108 -5.74 2.72 -8.27
C SER A 108 -7.06 2.43 -7.54
N LEU A 109 -7.65 3.46 -6.89
CA LEU A 109 -8.95 3.33 -6.21
C LEU A 109 -10.15 3.15 -7.13
N GLN A 110 -9.98 3.21 -8.44
CA GLN A 110 -11.04 2.83 -9.40
C GLN A 110 -11.23 1.31 -9.45
N ASN A 111 -10.21 0.54 -9.08
CA ASN A 111 -10.24 -0.91 -9.16
C ASN A 111 -10.39 -1.53 -7.76
N PRO A 112 -11.33 -2.48 -7.58
CA PRO A 112 -11.47 -3.23 -6.33
C PRO A 112 -10.17 -3.93 -5.89
N GLY A 113 -9.98 -4.05 -4.59
CA GLY A 113 -8.79 -4.66 -4.00
C GLY A 113 -7.60 -3.71 -3.84
N ASN A 114 -7.72 -2.46 -4.28
CA ASN A 114 -6.69 -1.45 -4.10
C ASN A 114 -6.97 -0.51 -2.93
N GLY A 115 -5.92 0.10 -2.43
CA GLY A 115 -6.01 1.06 -1.33
C GLY A 115 -4.91 2.10 -1.40
N VAL A 116 -5.12 3.21 -0.71
CA VAL A 116 -4.14 4.28 -0.54
C VAL A 116 -4.10 4.71 0.92
N ALA A 117 -2.93 5.17 1.36
CA ALA A 117 -2.72 5.71 2.68
C ALA A 117 -2.53 7.23 2.58
N LEU A 118 -3.49 7.98 3.08
CA LEU A 118 -3.45 9.43 3.16
C LEU A 118 -2.66 9.86 4.40
N SER A 119 -1.86 10.90 4.28
CA SER A 119 -1.09 11.45 5.40
C SER A 119 -1.97 12.27 6.35
N SER A 120 -1.50 12.46 7.60
CA SER A 120 -2.20 13.25 8.60
C SER A 120 -2.40 14.72 8.21
N SER A 121 -1.45 15.29 7.48
CA SER A 121 -1.53 16.70 7.05
C SER A 121 -2.72 17.01 6.16
N ASN A 122 -3.24 16.01 5.46
CA ASN A 122 -4.30 16.17 4.47
C ASN A 122 -5.62 15.50 4.90
N THR A 123 -5.77 15.18 6.18
CA THR A 123 -6.96 14.52 6.70
C THR A 123 -7.34 15.08 8.08
N PHE A 124 -8.52 14.71 8.56
CA PHE A 124 -8.96 15.03 9.92
C PHE A 124 -8.41 14.04 10.99
N ASP A 125 -7.70 13.00 10.58
CA ASP A 125 -7.10 12.01 11.48
C ASP A 125 -5.62 12.32 11.74
N SER A 126 -5.23 12.32 13.01
CA SER A 126 -3.86 12.67 13.43
C SER A 126 -2.76 11.75 12.88
N ARG A 127 -3.10 10.55 12.44
CA ARG A 127 -2.18 9.60 11.79
C ARG A 127 -2.46 9.43 10.30
N GLY A 128 -3.58 9.99 9.81
CA GLY A 128 -4.05 9.83 8.45
C GLY A 128 -5.07 8.73 8.30
N ILE A 129 -5.50 8.49 7.08
CA ILE A 129 -6.60 7.59 6.74
C ILE A 129 -6.16 6.62 5.66
N ILE A 130 -6.50 5.33 5.82
CA ILE A 130 -6.41 4.34 4.74
C ILE A 130 -7.75 4.30 4.04
N VAL A 131 -7.74 4.47 2.72
CA VAL A 131 -8.92 4.35 1.85
C VAL A 131 -8.77 3.07 1.03
N LEU A 132 -9.75 2.19 1.11
CA LEU A 132 -9.77 0.90 0.43
C LEU A 132 -10.96 0.83 -0.53
N ARG A 133 -10.74 0.42 -1.78
CA ARG A 133 -11.78 0.06 -2.72
C ARG A 133 -12.13 -1.41 -2.54
N ILE A 134 -13.26 -1.69 -1.91
CA ILE A 134 -13.68 -3.06 -1.60
C ILE A 134 -14.36 -3.70 -2.81
N SER A 135 -15.27 -2.96 -3.47
CA SER A 135 -15.95 -3.35 -4.71
C SER A 135 -16.31 -2.12 -5.52
N GLU A 136 -16.96 -2.25 -6.67
CA GLU A 136 -17.32 -1.11 -7.52
C GLU A 136 -18.11 -0.02 -6.78
N GLY A 137 -19.07 -0.40 -5.93
CA GLY A 137 -19.90 0.54 -5.17
C GLY A 137 -19.50 0.74 -3.72
N ILE A 138 -18.41 0.09 -3.24
CA ILE A 138 -18.06 0.08 -1.82
C ILE A 138 -16.62 0.55 -1.62
N VAL A 139 -16.48 1.61 -0.83
CA VAL A 139 -15.22 2.09 -0.29
C VAL A 139 -15.24 2.01 1.23
N ARG A 140 -14.07 1.90 1.83
CA ARG A 140 -13.89 1.93 3.27
C ARG A 140 -12.78 2.91 3.62
N ALA A 141 -13.00 3.69 4.67
CA ALA A 141 -12.02 4.59 5.23
C ALA A 141 -11.73 4.18 6.68
N LEU A 142 -10.46 3.95 6.99
CA LEU A 142 -10.00 3.49 8.30
C LEU A 142 -8.92 4.42 8.83
N SER A 143 -8.93 4.67 10.12
CA SER A 143 -7.85 5.38 10.81
C SER A 143 -6.53 4.64 10.63
N ARG A 144 -5.45 5.38 10.43
CA ARG A 144 -4.09 4.87 10.50
C ARG A 144 -3.54 4.85 11.93
N ASN A 145 -4.37 5.22 12.90
CA ASN A 145 -4.01 5.23 14.31
C ASN A 145 -4.18 3.81 14.90
N CYS A 146 -3.09 3.11 15.15
CA CYS A 146 -3.12 1.77 15.72
C CYS A 146 -3.74 1.78 17.12
N THR A 147 -4.75 0.93 17.31
CA THR A 147 -5.53 0.85 18.57
C THR A 147 -4.75 0.27 19.74
N HIS A 148 -3.54 -0.28 19.52
CA HIS A 148 -2.67 -0.71 20.62
C HIS A 148 -1.95 0.48 21.28
N ALA A 149 -1.19 1.26 20.50
CA ALA A 149 -0.31 2.30 21.03
C ALA A 149 -0.20 3.54 20.13
N GLY A 150 -1.14 3.76 19.22
CA GLY A 150 -1.20 4.96 18.41
C GLY A 150 -0.15 5.07 17.29
N PHE A 151 0.59 4.01 16.99
CA PHE A 151 1.54 4.03 15.87
C PHE A 151 0.83 3.92 14.52
N THR A 152 1.51 4.37 13.48
CA THR A 152 0.92 4.44 12.14
C THR A 152 0.74 3.05 11.54
N VAL A 153 -0.48 2.77 11.10
CA VAL A 153 -0.86 1.60 10.32
C VAL A 153 -0.65 1.92 8.83
N ASN A 154 -0.11 0.97 8.10
CA ASN A 154 0.11 1.07 6.65
C ASN A 154 -0.82 0.11 5.89
N TYR A 155 -0.88 0.26 4.58
CA TYR A 155 -1.56 -0.67 3.70
C TYR A 155 -0.53 -1.54 2.96
N ASP A 156 -0.66 -2.84 3.11
CA ASP A 156 0.09 -3.85 2.36
C ASP A 156 -0.81 -4.44 1.27
N SER A 157 -0.62 -3.98 0.04
CA SER A 157 -1.41 -4.42 -1.11
C SER A 157 -1.13 -5.87 -1.51
N SER A 158 0.04 -6.41 -1.18
CA SER A 158 0.43 -7.78 -1.53
C SER A 158 -0.34 -8.82 -0.74
N ASN A 159 -0.61 -8.51 0.53
CA ASN A 159 -1.31 -9.39 1.45
C ASN A 159 -2.73 -8.92 1.77
N ASN A 160 -3.13 -7.75 1.25
CA ASN A 160 -4.39 -7.07 1.57
C ASN A 160 -4.60 -6.95 3.09
N THR A 161 -3.55 -6.55 3.79
CA THR A 161 -3.53 -6.37 5.24
C THR A 161 -3.12 -4.96 5.63
N LEU A 162 -3.36 -4.62 6.89
CA LEU A 162 -3.07 -3.32 7.45
C LEU A 162 -2.10 -3.50 8.64
N PRO A 163 -0.79 -3.60 8.39
CA PRO A 163 0.19 -3.78 9.44
C PRO A 163 0.50 -2.46 10.16
N CYS A 164 0.55 -2.53 11.49
CA CYS A 164 1.22 -1.55 12.34
C CYS A 164 2.70 -1.92 12.38
N SER A 165 3.49 -1.28 11.50
CA SER A 165 4.87 -1.67 11.23
C SER A 165 5.74 -1.62 12.51
N LEU A 166 6.62 -2.60 12.66
CA LEU A 166 7.69 -2.59 13.68
C LEU A 166 8.72 -1.48 13.41
N GLN A 167 8.91 -1.09 12.16
CA GLN A 167 9.72 0.07 11.79
C GLN A 167 8.97 1.34 12.18
N GLY A 168 9.63 2.23 12.91
CA GLY A 168 9.01 3.46 13.42
C GLY A 168 8.28 3.28 14.75
N GLY A 169 8.55 2.20 15.51
CA GLY A 169 8.06 2.00 16.87
C GLY A 169 6.76 1.21 17.00
N GLY A 170 6.19 0.72 15.90
CA GLY A 170 5.00 -0.14 15.94
C GLY A 170 5.28 -1.49 16.60
N HIS A 171 4.25 -2.13 17.13
CA HIS A 171 4.33 -3.36 17.92
C HIS A 171 3.84 -4.60 17.17
N GLY A 172 3.72 -4.54 15.83
CA GLY A 172 3.40 -5.69 14.99
C GLY A 172 1.94 -6.11 14.98
N SER A 173 1.01 -5.25 15.40
CA SER A 173 -0.42 -5.51 15.18
C SER A 173 -0.75 -5.53 13.69
N VAL A 174 -1.57 -6.48 13.25
CA VAL A 174 -2.03 -6.59 11.87
C VAL A 174 -3.55 -6.61 11.87
N PHE A 175 -4.13 -5.84 10.95
CA PHE A 175 -5.57 -5.76 10.77
C PHE A 175 -5.94 -6.21 9.35
N ASN A 176 -7.17 -6.68 9.16
CA ASN A 176 -7.71 -6.97 7.85
C ASN A 176 -8.29 -5.72 7.18
N SER A 177 -8.74 -5.83 5.94
CA SER A 177 -9.38 -4.74 5.19
C SER A 177 -10.69 -4.23 5.81
N ASN A 178 -11.25 -4.92 6.79
CA ASN A 178 -12.39 -4.44 7.60
C ASN A 178 -11.95 -3.63 8.81
N GLY A 179 -10.64 -3.53 9.09
CA GLY A 179 -10.10 -2.92 10.27
C GLY A 179 -10.06 -3.84 11.50
N ASN A 180 -10.49 -5.09 11.39
CA ASN A 180 -10.47 -6.03 12.50
C ASN A 180 -9.06 -6.59 12.74
N VAL A 181 -8.71 -6.81 14.01
CA VAL A 181 -7.43 -7.40 14.40
C VAL A 181 -7.31 -8.82 13.85
N ILE A 182 -6.19 -9.11 13.18
CA ILE A 182 -5.77 -10.46 12.77
C ILE A 182 -4.77 -11.03 13.76
N SER A 183 -3.79 -10.20 14.16
CA SER A 183 -2.70 -10.61 15.06
C SER A 183 -2.05 -9.42 15.76
N GLY A 184 -1.23 -9.72 16.75
CA GLY A 184 -0.46 -8.72 17.50
C GLY A 184 -1.20 -8.22 18.74
N PRO A 185 -0.64 -7.20 19.42
CA PRO A 185 -1.10 -6.78 20.75
C PRO A 185 -2.36 -5.88 20.72
N ALA A 186 -2.83 -5.39 19.56
CA ALA A 186 -4.08 -4.64 19.50
C ALA A 186 -5.27 -5.55 19.84
N SER A 187 -6.20 -5.04 20.64
CA SER A 187 -7.41 -5.75 21.09
C SER A 187 -8.70 -5.20 20.49
N MET A 188 -8.62 -4.07 19.80
CA MET A 188 -9.77 -3.38 19.19
C MET A 188 -9.52 -3.14 17.70
N SER A 189 -10.61 -3.11 16.92
CA SER A 189 -10.59 -2.74 15.51
C SER A 189 -10.16 -1.28 15.30
N LEU A 190 -9.63 -0.97 14.12
CA LEU A 190 -9.35 0.40 13.71
C LEU A 190 -10.65 1.22 13.66
N THR A 191 -10.56 2.51 13.99
CA THR A 191 -11.67 3.44 13.80
C THR A 191 -12.05 3.49 12.32
N SER A 192 -13.35 3.34 12.03
CA SER A 192 -13.91 3.44 10.69
C SER A 192 -14.62 4.77 10.51
N TYR A 193 -14.48 5.38 9.37
CA TYR A 193 -15.13 6.63 8.97
C TYR A 193 -16.21 6.36 7.93
N SER A 194 -17.21 7.24 7.85
CA SER A 194 -18.22 7.17 6.80
C SER A 194 -17.55 7.42 5.46
N ALA A 195 -17.76 6.52 4.50
CA ALA A 195 -17.20 6.62 3.16
C ALA A 195 -18.21 6.18 2.12
N SER A 196 -18.31 6.93 1.05
CA SER A 196 -19.18 6.65 -0.09
C SER A 196 -18.44 6.88 -1.40
N VAL A 197 -18.92 6.25 -2.47
CA VAL A 197 -18.41 6.45 -3.81
C VAL A 197 -19.56 6.64 -4.79
N SER A 198 -19.43 7.65 -5.66
CA SER A 198 -20.37 7.95 -6.74
C SER A 198 -19.57 8.26 -8.01
N GLY A 199 -19.61 7.38 -8.99
CA GLY A 199 -18.73 7.46 -10.15
C GLY A 199 -17.27 7.41 -9.75
N SER A 200 -16.49 8.43 -10.15
CA SER A 200 -15.09 8.60 -9.77
C SER A 200 -14.88 9.30 -8.42
N ILE A 201 -15.94 9.81 -7.81
CA ILE A 201 -15.85 10.63 -6.59
C ILE A 201 -16.01 9.76 -5.35
N ILE A 202 -15.01 9.80 -4.48
CA ILE A 202 -15.06 9.23 -3.14
C ILE A 202 -15.23 10.38 -2.14
N THR A 203 -16.17 10.24 -1.22
CA THR A 203 -16.40 11.19 -0.13
C THR A 203 -16.23 10.48 1.21
N ILE A 204 -15.42 11.05 2.11
CA ILE A 204 -15.13 10.52 3.44
C ILE A 204 -15.45 11.61 4.46
N THR A 205 -16.18 11.24 5.52
CA THR A 205 -16.55 12.17 6.58
C THR A 205 -16.25 11.58 7.96
N GLN A 206 -15.84 12.45 8.87
CA GLN A 206 -15.79 12.12 10.29
C GLN A 206 -17.23 12.24 10.83
N SER A 207 -17.83 11.10 11.13
CA SER A 207 -19.12 11.03 11.83
C SER A 207 -18.93 11.21 13.34
#